data_c740138764714a07397358c88a18e95a
#
_entry.id   c740138764714a07397358c88a18e95a
#
_cell.length_a   1.000
_cell.length_b   1.000
_cell.length_c   1.000
_cell.angle_alpha   90.00
_cell.angle_beta   90.00
_cell.angle_gamma   90.00
#
_symmetry.space_group_name_H-M   'P 1'
#
loop_
_entity.id
_entity.type
_entity.pdbx_description
1 polymer ?
#
loop_
_entity_poly.entity_id
_entity_poly.type
_entity_poly.pdbx_seq_one_letter_code
_entity_poly.pdbx_strand_id
1 'polypeptide(L)'
;MCIRDSSRQVGIWNLKIQRLIPEGTVVDSGAFVAELDRSELMGKMQDAQLQVQKVESQVTQARLDSTLSLSEARDNLINLKYSVEERELAVQQASYESPAVQRQAEIDYEKAVRALSQATKNYKTKVLQSQAKIKEVEADFSKEQRKMNDLQTIMKEFTVYAPKPGMVVYSREWNGKKRNVGSTVSPWDPTVAELPDLSVMQSLTYINEVDIQKLREGQVVNIGLDANPDKKLTGKVTSVANIGEQRPNSDSKVFEVMIQVSESDTTLRPAMTTSNSIL
;
A
#
# COMPACT_ATOMS: atom_id res chain seq x y z
N MET A 1 1.47 -12.52 10.54
CA MET A 1 0.98 -12.04 9.24
C MET A 1 0.15 -10.81 9.44
N CYS A 2 0.49 -9.74 8.77
CA CYS A 2 0.02 -8.40 9.13
C CYS A 2 -0.38 -7.63 7.86
N ILE A 3 -1.55 -6.98 7.88
CA ILE A 3 -2.13 -6.18 6.79
C ILE A 3 -2.07 -4.69 7.13
N ARG A 4 -1.08 -4.27 7.94
CA ARG A 4 -1.08 -2.96 8.61
C ARG A 4 -1.10 -1.77 7.65
N ASP A 5 -0.33 -1.82 6.57
CA ASP A 5 -0.07 -0.62 5.76
C ASP A 5 -1.09 -0.45 4.64
N SER A 6 -1.55 -1.52 4.05
CA SER A 6 -2.49 -1.54 2.92
C SER A 6 -3.87 -1.00 3.27
N SER A 7 -4.44 -1.40 4.41
CA SER A 7 -5.78 -0.98 4.82
C SER A 7 -5.85 0.51 5.19
N ARG A 8 -4.78 1.08 5.76
CA ARG A 8 -4.69 2.51 6.09
C ARG A 8 -4.67 3.40 4.85
N GLN A 9 -3.94 3.00 3.82
CA GLN A 9 -3.82 3.77 2.58
C GLN A 9 -5.16 3.94 1.87
N VAL A 10 -6.05 2.95 2.01
CA VAL A 10 -7.38 2.94 1.36
C VAL A 10 -8.49 3.47 2.25
N GLY A 11 -8.20 3.75 3.54
CA GLY A 11 -9.20 4.20 4.50
C GLY A 11 -10.25 3.13 4.81
N ILE A 12 -9.86 1.85 4.81
CA ILE A 12 -10.70 0.73 5.25
C ILE A 12 -10.25 0.33 6.66
N TRP A 13 -11.12 0.55 7.63
CA TRP A 13 -10.77 0.40 9.05
C TRP A 13 -11.19 -0.94 9.66
N ASN A 14 -12.19 -1.61 9.06
CA ASN A 14 -12.74 -2.86 9.57
C ASN A 14 -12.83 -3.89 8.45
N LEU A 15 -11.88 -4.81 8.40
CA LEU A 15 -11.83 -5.89 7.45
C LEU A 15 -12.34 -7.18 8.08
N LYS A 16 -13.35 -7.81 7.49
CA LYS A 16 -13.82 -9.12 7.94
C LYS A 16 -13.02 -10.24 7.29
N ILE A 17 -12.73 -11.28 8.07
CA ILE A 17 -12.14 -12.51 7.55
C ILE A 17 -13.26 -13.29 6.87
N GLN A 18 -13.16 -13.48 5.55
CA GLN A 18 -14.13 -14.22 4.75
C GLN A 18 -13.82 -15.73 4.73
N ARG A 19 -12.55 -16.08 4.61
CA ARG A 19 -12.07 -17.46 4.64
C ARG A 19 -10.78 -17.53 5.45
N LEU A 20 -10.61 -18.62 6.19
CA LEU A 20 -9.44 -18.90 7.00
C LEU A 20 -9.17 -20.39 6.95
N ILE A 21 -7.91 -20.77 6.78
CA ILE A 21 -7.51 -22.17 6.82
C ILE A 21 -7.67 -22.72 8.25
N PRO A 22 -8.03 -23.99 8.46
CA PRO A 22 -8.22 -24.57 9.80
C PRO A 22 -6.96 -24.43 10.66
N GLU A 23 -7.17 -24.13 11.95
CA GLU A 23 -6.08 -24.06 12.92
C GLU A 23 -5.36 -25.41 13.03
N GLY A 24 -4.04 -25.39 13.19
CA GLY A 24 -3.23 -26.60 13.25
C GLY A 24 -2.82 -27.19 11.89
N THR A 25 -3.27 -26.59 10.79
CA THR A 25 -2.81 -27.01 9.45
C THR A 25 -1.37 -26.59 9.23
N VAL A 26 -0.54 -27.54 8.76
CA VAL A 26 0.84 -27.24 8.34
C VAL A 26 0.80 -26.69 6.92
N VAL A 27 1.45 -25.56 6.71
CA VAL A 27 1.50 -24.85 5.42
C VAL A 27 2.93 -24.63 4.99
N ASP A 28 3.16 -24.67 3.68
CA ASP A 28 4.43 -24.29 3.06
C ASP A 28 4.49 -22.78 2.79
N SER A 29 5.69 -22.29 2.51
CA SER A 29 5.87 -20.91 2.07
C SER A 29 5.08 -20.63 0.79
N GLY A 30 4.28 -19.55 0.78
CA GLY A 30 3.42 -19.18 -0.33
C GLY A 30 2.05 -19.89 -0.33
N ALA A 31 1.75 -20.77 0.63
CA ALA A 31 0.44 -21.38 0.75
C ALA A 31 -0.62 -20.37 1.21
N PHE A 32 -1.86 -20.57 0.76
CA PHE A 32 -3.01 -19.75 1.18
C PHE A 32 -3.27 -19.91 2.68
N VAL A 33 -3.55 -18.80 3.36
CA VAL A 33 -3.88 -18.79 4.80
C VAL A 33 -5.25 -18.16 5.07
N ALA A 34 -5.50 -16.97 4.54
CA ALA A 34 -6.75 -16.27 4.78
C ALA A 34 -7.15 -15.40 3.60
N GLU A 35 -8.43 -15.14 3.49
CA GLU A 35 -9.01 -14.20 2.56
C GLU A 35 -9.90 -13.21 3.32
N LEU A 36 -9.72 -11.93 3.03
CA LEU A 36 -10.49 -10.84 3.61
C LEU A 36 -11.63 -10.45 2.69
N ASP A 37 -12.68 -9.91 3.27
CA ASP A 37 -13.83 -9.39 2.52
C ASP A 37 -13.39 -8.21 1.62
N ARG A 38 -13.61 -8.36 0.32
CA ARG A 38 -13.23 -7.41 -0.72
C ARG A 38 -14.35 -6.46 -1.13
N SER A 39 -15.54 -6.61 -0.57
CA SER A 39 -16.75 -5.92 -1.07
C SER A 39 -16.57 -4.39 -1.05
N GLU A 40 -16.05 -3.83 0.05
CA GLU A 40 -15.81 -2.40 0.16
C GLU A 40 -14.69 -1.92 -0.80
N LEU A 41 -13.63 -2.72 -0.95
CA LEU A 41 -12.52 -2.39 -1.85
C LEU A 41 -12.96 -2.43 -3.31
N MET A 42 -13.82 -3.39 -3.69
CA MET A 42 -14.40 -3.47 -5.04
C MET A 42 -15.24 -2.24 -5.35
N GLY A 43 -16.05 -1.75 -4.41
CA GLY A 43 -16.78 -0.50 -4.56
C GLY A 43 -15.85 0.70 -4.82
N LYS A 44 -14.81 0.85 -4.00
CA LYS A 44 -13.79 1.91 -4.18
C LYS A 44 -13.03 1.79 -5.51
N MET A 45 -12.77 0.57 -5.98
CA MET A 45 -12.15 0.35 -7.29
C MET A 45 -13.08 0.76 -8.44
N GLN A 46 -14.36 0.46 -8.34
CA GLN A 46 -15.36 0.88 -9.34
C GLN A 46 -15.46 2.40 -9.41
N ASP A 47 -15.52 3.07 -8.25
CA ASP A 47 -15.53 4.54 -8.19
C ASP A 47 -14.25 5.14 -8.78
N ALA A 48 -13.10 4.58 -8.46
CA ALA A 48 -11.82 5.03 -9.02
C ALA A 48 -11.75 4.82 -10.54
N GLN A 49 -12.29 3.69 -11.06
CA GLN A 49 -12.38 3.43 -12.49
C GLN A 49 -13.23 4.49 -13.21
N LEU A 50 -14.39 4.85 -12.65
CA LEU A 50 -15.24 5.90 -13.19
C LEU A 50 -14.55 7.26 -13.18
N GLN A 51 -13.79 7.58 -12.12
CA GLN A 51 -13.01 8.81 -12.06
C GLN A 51 -11.89 8.86 -13.10
N VAL A 52 -11.17 7.76 -13.32
CA VAL A 52 -10.15 7.66 -14.38
C VAL A 52 -10.79 7.93 -15.74
N GLN A 53 -11.91 7.30 -16.07
CA GLN A 53 -12.63 7.51 -17.34
C GLN A 53 -13.10 8.96 -17.51
N LYS A 54 -13.59 9.58 -16.43
CA LYS A 54 -14.01 10.98 -16.45
C LYS A 54 -12.85 11.92 -16.77
N VAL A 55 -11.71 11.75 -16.08
CA VAL A 55 -10.54 12.61 -16.31
C VAL A 55 -9.90 12.34 -17.67
N GLU A 56 -9.90 11.09 -18.15
CA GLU A 56 -9.47 10.74 -19.52
C GLU A 56 -10.31 11.49 -20.59
N SER A 57 -11.63 11.54 -20.40
CA SER A 57 -12.50 12.34 -21.26
C SER A 57 -12.17 13.84 -21.20
N GLN A 58 -11.81 14.36 -20.02
CA GLN A 58 -11.37 15.76 -19.86
C GLN A 58 -10.04 16.04 -20.58
N VAL A 59 -9.08 15.09 -20.56
CA VAL A 59 -7.83 15.20 -21.33
C VAL A 59 -8.15 15.28 -22.84
N THR A 60 -9.02 14.41 -23.30
CA THR A 60 -9.45 14.41 -24.71
C THR A 60 -10.12 15.71 -25.10
N GLN A 61 -11.04 16.20 -24.26
CA GLN A 61 -11.70 17.48 -24.49
C GLN A 61 -10.68 18.65 -24.52
N ALA A 62 -9.76 18.72 -23.57
CA ALA A 62 -8.75 19.77 -23.52
C ALA A 62 -7.83 19.77 -24.77
N ARG A 63 -7.50 18.58 -25.29
CA ARG A 63 -6.73 18.44 -26.53
C ARG A 63 -7.52 18.92 -27.75
N LEU A 64 -8.81 18.57 -27.85
CA LEU A 64 -9.68 19.02 -28.94
C LEU A 64 -9.88 20.54 -28.91
N ASP A 65 -10.18 21.11 -27.74
CA ASP A 65 -10.36 22.56 -27.56
C ASP A 65 -9.07 23.32 -27.92
N SER A 66 -7.91 22.78 -27.52
CA SER A 66 -6.60 23.32 -27.89
C SER A 66 -6.40 23.30 -29.42
N THR A 67 -6.69 22.17 -30.06
CA THR A 67 -6.53 22.04 -31.52
C THR A 67 -7.40 23.04 -32.27
N LEU A 68 -8.67 23.14 -31.90
CA LEU A 68 -9.62 24.10 -32.49
C LEU A 68 -9.14 25.53 -32.33
N SER A 69 -8.83 25.91 -31.09
CA SER A 69 -8.39 27.28 -30.76
C SER A 69 -7.09 27.69 -31.43
N LEU A 70 -6.15 26.75 -31.62
CA LEU A 70 -4.90 27.01 -32.35
C LEU A 70 -5.12 27.05 -33.85
N SER A 71 -6.06 26.26 -34.41
CA SER A 71 -6.44 26.34 -35.81
C SER A 71 -7.02 27.70 -36.15
N GLU A 72 -8.00 28.17 -35.37
CA GLU A 72 -8.60 29.51 -35.54
C GLU A 72 -7.54 30.62 -35.50
N ALA A 73 -6.62 30.54 -34.53
CA ALA A 73 -5.55 31.51 -34.40
C ALA A 73 -4.57 31.48 -35.59
N ARG A 74 -4.30 30.29 -36.14
CA ARG A 74 -3.45 30.10 -37.32
C ARG A 74 -4.10 30.68 -38.59
N ASP A 75 -5.42 30.41 -38.75
CA ASP A 75 -6.17 30.93 -39.91
C ASP A 75 -6.23 32.48 -39.86
N ASN A 76 -6.39 33.05 -38.69
CA ASN A 76 -6.31 34.51 -38.52
C ASN A 76 -4.90 35.05 -38.90
N LEU A 77 -3.82 34.36 -38.52
CA LEU A 77 -2.46 34.76 -38.94
C LEU A 77 -2.29 34.73 -40.44
N ILE A 78 -2.83 33.70 -41.12
CA ILE A 78 -2.78 33.59 -42.57
C ILE A 78 -3.52 34.75 -43.21
N ASN A 79 -4.73 35.10 -42.74
CA ASN A 79 -5.52 36.20 -43.24
C ASN A 79 -4.81 37.57 -43.05
N LEU A 80 -4.19 37.76 -41.86
CA LEU A 80 -3.42 38.98 -41.61
C LEU A 80 -2.15 39.06 -42.48
N LYS A 81 -1.54 37.96 -42.77
CA LYS A 81 -0.39 37.92 -43.69
C LYS A 81 -0.78 38.36 -45.10
N TYR A 82 -1.88 37.86 -45.61
CA TYR A 82 -2.43 38.35 -46.89
C TYR A 82 -2.82 39.81 -46.86
N SER A 83 -3.41 40.31 -45.75
CA SER A 83 -3.69 41.71 -45.61
C SER A 83 -2.44 42.60 -45.63
N VAL A 84 -1.32 42.16 -45.06
CA VAL A 84 -0.03 42.85 -45.16
C VAL A 84 0.45 42.92 -46.62
N GLU A 85 0.41 41.78 -47.35
CA GLU A 85 0.78 41.71 -48.74
C GLU A 85 -0.09 42.63 -49.62
N GLU A 86 -1.41 42.69 -49.39
CA GLU A 86 -2.35 43.57 -50.06
C GLU A 86 -1.99 45.05 -49.85
N ARG A 87 -1.71 45.45 -48.57
CA ARG A 87 -1.32 46.81 -48.25
C ARG A 87 0.05 47.19 -48.76
N GLU A 88 0.99 46.25 -48.86
CA GLU A 88 2.28 46.45 -49.47
C GLU A 88 2.16 46.76 -51.00
N LEU A 89 1.32 46.02 -51.71
CA LEU A 89 0.98 46.32 -53.08
C LEU A 89 0.34 47.67 -53.28
N ALA A 90 -0.58 48.08 -52.36
CA ALA A 90 -1.21 49.39 -52.36
C ALA A 90 -0.19 50.53 -52.20
N VAL A 91 0.83 50.37 -51.33
CA VAL A 91 1.94 51.32 -51.19
C VAL A 91 2.73 51.44 -52.51
N GLN A 92 3.05 50.32 -53.19
CA GLN A 92 3.75 50.32 -54.46
C GLN A 92 2.94 51.04 -55.54
N GLN A 93 1.63 50.83 -55.63
CA GLN A 93 0.72 51.51 -56.59
C GLN A 93 0.59 53.02 -56.29
N ALA A 94 0.54 53.40 -55.00
CA ALA A 94 0.43 54.80 -54.59
C ALA A 94 1.69 55.62 -54.91
N SER A 95 2.79 55.04 -55.30
CA SER A 95 4.06 55.75 -55.65
C SER A 95 3.91 56.80 -56.74
N TYR A 96 2.87 56.66 -57.56
CA TYR A 96 2.57 57.61 -58.66
C TYR A 96 1.45 58.60 -58.30
N GLU A 97 0.93 58.58 -57.09
CA GLU A 97 -0.16 59.38 -56.60
C GLU A 97 0.32 60.62 -55.81
N SER A 98 -0.60 61.44 -55.34
CA SER A 98 -0.30 62.63 -54.53
C SER A 98 0.35 62.24 -53.16
N PRO A 99 1.21 63.12 -52.60
CA PRO A 99 1.88 62.83 -51.31
C PRO A 99 0.96 62.45 -50.15
N ALA A 100 -0.30 62.99 -50.16
CA ALA A 100 -1.29 62.63 -49.15
C ALA A 100 -1.77 61.19 -49.28
N VAL A 101 -1.94 60.68 -50.53
CA VAL A 101 -2.35 59.31 -50.83
C VAL A 101 -1.22 58.35 -50.49
N GLN A 102 0.03 58.68 -50.87
CA GLN A 102 1.21 57.91 -50.49
C GLN A 102 1.31 57.71 -48.96
N ARG A 103 1.19 58.81 -48.21
CA ARG A 103 1.25 58.76 -46.75
C ARG A 103 0.14 57.93 -46.14
N GLN A 104 -1.07 57.98 -46.66
CA GLN A 104 -2.20 57.15 -46.20
C GLN A 104 -1.90 55.67 -46.44
N ALA A 105 -1.41 55.29 -47.62
CA ALA A 105 -1.05 53.90 -47.93
C ALA A 105 0.06 53.36 -47.00
N GLU A 106 1.10 54.16 -46.71
CA GLU A 106 2.14 53.81 -45.75
C GLU A 106 1.56 53.57 -44.32
N ILE A 107 0.69 54.43 -43.83
CA ILE A 107 0.07 54.26 -42.51
C ILE A 107 -0.78 52.99 -42.47
N ASP A 108 -1.53 52.67 -43.49
CA ASP A 108 -2.36 51.47 -43.54
C ASP A 108 -1.49 50.18 -43.64
N TYR A 109 -0.38 50.22 -44.35
CA TYR A 109 0.62 49.14 -44.33
C TYR A 109 1.23 48.98 -42.96
N GLU A 110 1.70 50.03 -42.30
CA GLU A 110 2.23 49.97 -40.94
C GLU A 110 1.21 49.39 -39.92
N LYS A 111 -0.06 49.73 -40.05
CA LYS A 111 -1.14 49.16 -39.23
C LYS A 111 -1.28 47.67 -39.46
N ALA A 112 -1.26 47.20 -40.71
CA ALA A 112 -1.36 45.79 -41.04
C ALA A 112 -0.16 44.99 -40.49
N VAL A 113 1.05 45.51 -40.61
CA VAL A 113 2.28 44.92 -40.05
C VAL A 113 2.19 44.82 -38.52
N ARG A 114 1.73 45.85 -37.83
CA ARG A 114 1.53 45.81 -36.38
C ARG A 114 0.47 44.79 -35.98
N ALA A 115 -0.63 44.70 -36.71
CA ALA A 115 -1.68 43.70 -36.45
C ALA A 115 -1.15 42.27 -36.59
N LEU A 116 -0.38 41.97 -37.67
CA LEU A 116 0.27 40.68 -37.83
C LEU A 116 1.25 40.36 -36.68
N SER A 117 2.10 41.34 -36.31
CA SER A 117 3.05 41.17 -35.20
C SER A 117 2.33 40.87 -33.88
N GLN A 118 1.23 41.60 -33.57
CA GLN A 118 0.42 41.37 -32.38
C GLN A 118 -0.26 40.00 -32.41
N ALA A 119 -0.84 39.59 -33.55
CA ALA A 119 -1.47 38.28 -33.69
C ALA A 119 -0.45 37.15 -33.56
N THR A 120 0.79 37.34 -34.06
CA THR A 120 1.89 36.35 -33.89
C THR A 120 2.27 36.18 -32.41
N LYS A 121 2.34 37.28 -31.64
CA LYS A 121 2.57 37.22 -30.18
C LYS A 121 1.44 36.50 -29.48
N ASN A 122 0.21 36.83 -29.82
CA ASN A 122 -1.00 36.22 -29.25
C ASN A 122 -1.05 34.71 -29.56
N TYR A 123 -0.71 34.29 -30.77
CA TYR A 123 -0.61 32.89 -31.14
C TYR A 123 0.39 32.12 -30.26
N LYS A 124 1.60 32.69 -30.08
CA LYS A 124 2.62 32.09 -29.20
C LYS A 124 2.12 31.94 -27.76
N THR A 125 1.47 32.97 -27.20
CA THR A 125 0.89 32.92 -25.87
C THR A 125 -0.20 31.85 -25.79
N LYS A 126 -1.06 31.75 -26.81
CA LYS A 126 -2.14 30.77 -26.88
C LYS A 126 -1.60 29.31 -26.91
N VAL A 127 -0.49 29.09 -27.64
CA VAL A 127 0.22 27.79 -27.63
C VAL A 127 0.67 27.44 -26.22
N LEU A 128 1.31 28.37 -25.51
CA LEU A 128 1.78 28.13 -24.14
C LEU A 128 0.62 27.87 -23.16
N GLN A 129 -0.46 28.64 -23.28
CA GLN A 129 -1.67 28.44 -22.46
C GLN A 129 -2.31 27.07 -22.72
N SER A 130 -2.43 26.66 -23.98
CA SER A 130 -2.97 25.37 -24.36
C SER A 130 -2.11 24.21 -23.82
N GLN A 131 -0.80 24.32 -23.93
CA GLN A 131 0.14 23.33 -23.40
C GLN A 131 0.04 23.24 -21.87
N ALA A 132 -0.05 24.37 -21.17
CA ALA A 132 -0.21 24.41 -19.72
C ALA A 132 -1.52 23.74 -19.28
N LYS A 133 -2.63 24.02 -20.00
CA LYS A 133 -3.93 23.41 -19.71
C LYS A 133 -3.94 21.90 -19.92
N ILE A 134 -3.35 21.44 -21.01
CA ILE A 134 -3.21 19.98 -21.27
C ILE A 134 -2.38 19.31 -20.16
N LYS A 135 -1.25 19.89 -19.77
CA LYS A 135 -0.41 19.37 -18.68
C LYS A 135 -1.12 19.31 -17.34
N GLU A 136 -1.96 20.31 -17.03
CA GLU A 136 -2.79 20.34 -15.82
C GLU A 136 -3.70 19.10 -15.77
N VAL A 137 -4.48 18.87 -16.82
CA VAL A 137 -5.44 17.76 -16.89
C VAL A 137 -4.73 16.40 -16.99
N GLU A 138 -3.59 16.31 -17.67
CA GLU A 138 -2.73 15.10 -17.70
C GLU A 138 -2.15 14.77 -16.33
N ALA A 139 -1.82 15.78 -15.52
CA ALA A 139 -1.38 15.56 -14.14
C ALA A 139 -2.51 14.99 -13.26
N ASP A 140 -3.75 15.50 -13.43
CA ASP A 140 -4.92 14.97 -12.75
C ASP A 140 -5.21 13.52 -13.18
N PHE A 141 -5.13 13.23 -14.48
CA PHE A 141 -5.25 11.86 -15.00
C PHE A 141 -4.21 10.92 -14.37
N SER A 142 -2.95 11.34 -14.35
CA SER A 142 -1.86 10.55 -13.74
C SER A 142 -2.05 10.31 -12.24
N LYS A 143 -2.67 11.25 -11.54
CA LYS A 143 -3.02 11.12 -10.12
C LYS A 143 -4.10 10.06 -9.91
N GLU A 144 -5.19 10.12 -10.65
CA GLU A 144 -6.29 9.16 -10.53
C GLU A 144 -5.85 7.74 -11.01
N GLN A 145 -5.02 7.67 -12.05
CA GLN A 145 -4.44 6.42 -12.52
C GLN A 145 -3.56 5.75 -11.44
N ARG A 146 -2.73 6.52 -10.73
CA ARG A 146 -1.93 6.01 -9.61
C ARG A 146 -2.81 5.48 -8.50
N LYS A 147 -3.83 6.23 -8.11
CA LYS A 147 -4.81 5.79 -7.10
C LYS A 147 -5.47 4.46 -7.48
N MET A 148 -5.84 4.28 -8.75
CA MET A 148 -6.39 3.02 -9.24
C MET A 148 -5.37 1.88 -9.16
N ASN A 149 -4.11 2.12 -9.53
CA ASN A 149 -3.04 1.13 -9.43
C ASN A 149 -2.75 0.73 -7.97
N ASP A 150 -2.79 1.69 -7.06
CA ASP A 150 -2.62 1.44 -5.62
C ASP A 150 -3.74 0.53 -5.09
N LEU A 151 -5.01 0.81 -5.46
CA LEU A 151 -6.14 -0.04 -5.13
C LEU A 151 -5.99 -1.47 -5.67
N GLN A 152 -5.50 -1.62 -6.91
CA GLN A 152 -5.23 -2.93 -7.51
C GLN A 152 -4.12 -3.70 -6.77
N THR A 153 -3.10 -3.00 -6.32
CA THR A 153 -2.01 -3.60 -5.53
C THR A 153 -2.52 -4.09 -4.18
N ILE A 154 -3.30 -3.26 -3.50
CA ILE A 154 -3.92 -3.59 -2.23
C ILE A 154 -4.89 -4.76 -2.35
N MET A 155 -5.63 -4.88 -3.47
CA MET A 155 -6.52 -6.01 -3.73
C MET A 155 -5.79 -7.37 -3.66
N LYS A 156 -4.53 -7.43 -4.08
CA LYS A 156 -3.72 -8.65 -4.00
C LYS A 156 -3.39 -9.03 -2.55
N GLU A 157 -3.22 -8.03 -1.69
CA GLU A 157 -2.87 -8.23 -0.28
C GLU A 157 -4.08 -8.68 0.58
N PHE A 158 -5.31 -8.60 0.04
CA PHE A 158 -6.50 -9.14 0.70
C PHE A 158 -6.54 -10.66 0.71
N THR A 159 -5.63 -11.31 -0.02
CA THR A 159 -5.34 -12.73 0.15
C THR A 159 -4.03 -12.86 0.90
N VAL A 160 -4.08 -13.44 2.07
CA VAL A 160 -2.93 -13.62 2.95
C VAL A 160 -2.29 -14.98 2.68
N TYR A 161 -1.01 -14.96 2.35
CA TYR A 161 -0.20 -16.15 2.11
C TYR A 161 0.85 -16.35 3.22
N ALA A 162 1.25 -17.59 3.42
CA ALA A 162 2.29 -17.95 4.39
C ALA A 162 3.67 -17.43 3.95
N PRO A 163 4.37 -16.59 4.73
CA PRO A 163 5.71 -16.10 4.38
C PRO A 163 6.81 -17.19 4.58
N LYS A 164 6.54 -18.17 5.42
CA LYS A 164 7.45 -19.29 5.76
C LYS A 164 6.64 -20.56 6.02
N PRO A 165 7.22 -21.74 5.91
CA PRO A 165 6.55 -22.96 6.33
C PRO A 165 6.30 -22.94 7.85
N GLY A 166 5.22 -23.58 8.28
CA GLY A 166 4.86 -23.65 9.70
C GLY A 166 3.42 -24.10 9.93
N MET A 167 3.05 -24.22 11.19
CA MET A 167 1.69 -24.56 11.59
C MET A 167 0.90 -23.26 11.81
N VAL A 168 -0.31 -23.19 11.26
CA VAL A 168 -1.19 -22.04 11.44
C VAL A 168 -1.81 -22.06 12.83
N VAL A 169 -1.57 -21.01 13.61
CA VAL A 169 -2.20 -20.78 14.91
C VAL A 169 -3.03 -19.50 14.82
N TYR A 170 -4.29 -19.55 15.24
CA TYR A 170 -5.14 -18.39 15.21
C TYR A 170 -4.69 -17.33 16.22
N SER A 171 -4.53 -16.10 15.78
CA SER A 171 -4.24 -15.01 16.70
C SER A 171 -5.45 -14.72 17.59
N ARG A 172 -5.20 -14.14 18.78
CA ARG A 172 -6.26 -13.76 19.71
C ARG A 172 -6.54 -12.28 19.58
N GLU A 173 -7.81 -11.93 19.67
CA GLU A 173 -8.24 -10.55 19.86
C GLU A 173 -7.87 -10.08 21.28
N TRP A 174 -7.87 -8.77 21.49
CA TRP A 174 -7.63 -8.17 22.83
C TRP A 174 -8.58 -8.70 23.94
N ASN A 175 -9.78 -9.21 23.58
CA ASN A 175 -10.76 -9.83 24.47
C ASN A 175 -10.43 -11.31 24.79
N GLY A 176 -9.31 -11.83 24.30
CA GLY A 176 -8.84 -13.22 24.49
C GLY A 176 -9.50 -14.25 23.56
N LYS A 177 -10.51 -13.87 22.76
CA LYS A 177 -11.15 -14.78 21.79
C LYS A 177 -10.22 -15.05 20.61
N LYS A 178 -10.20 -16.29 20.14
CA LYS A 178 -9.51 -16.65 18.88
C LYS A 178 -10.23 -16.03 17.70
N ARG A 179 -9.47 -15.51 16.75
CA ARG A 179 -10.00 -15.02 15.49
C ARG A 179 -10.49 -16.17 14.63
N ASN A 180 -11.69 -16.02 14.12
CA ASN A 180 -12.35 -16.99 13.22
C ASN A 180 -12.88 -16.28 11.98
N VAL A 181 -13.46 -17.07 11.08
CA VAL A 181 -14.23 -16.52 9.95
C VAL A 181 -15.33 -15.61 10.50
N GLY A 182 -15.42 -14.38 9.95
CA GLY A 182 -16.32 -13.32 10.41
C GLY A 182 -15.71 -12.37 11.45
N SER A 183 -14.56 -12.70 12.07
CA SER A 183 -13.83 -11.76 12.93
C SER A 183 -13.35 -10.54 12.15
N THR A 184 -13.28 -9.39 12.83
CA THR A 184 -12.83 -8.14 12.24
C THR A 184 -11.33 -7.93 12.51
N VAL A 185 -10.62 -7.58 11.48
CA VAL A 185 -9.20 -7.18 11.52
C VAL A 185 -9.12 -5.68 11.32
N SER A 186 -8.34 -5.00 12.14
CA SER A 186 -8.17 -3.55 12.05
C SER A 186 -6.69 -3.19 11.81
N PRO A 187 -6.38 -1.99 11.31
CA PRO A 187 -4.99 -1.53 11.15
C PRO A 187 -4.19 -1.45 12.45
N TRP A 188 -4.88 -1.38 13.60
CA TRP A 188 -4.26 -1.35 14.93
C TRP A 188 -3.89 -2.74 15.44
N ASP A 189 -4.66 -3.75 15.02
CA ASP A 189 -4.42 -5.16 15.31
C ASP A 189 -4.59 -5.97 14.01
N PRO A 190 -3.58 -5.91 13.14
CA PRO A 190 -3.64 -6.44 11.77
C PRO A 190 -3.28 -7.93 11.67
N THR A 191 -3.05 -8.60 12.79
CA THR A 191 -2.60 -10.00 12.81
C THR A 191 -3.78 -10.94 12.57
N VAL A 192 -3.76 -11.71 11.50
CA VAL A 192 -4.80 -12.71 11.19
C VAL A 192 -4.48 -14.05 11.83
N ALA A 193 -3.27 -14.52 11.64
CA ALA A 193 -2.76 -15.79 12.16
C ALA A 193 -1.27 -15.70 12.44
N GLU A 194 -0.76 -16.59 13.25
CA GLU A 194 0.65 -16.72 13.61
C GLU A 194 1.19 -18.03 13.04
N LEU A 195 2.46 -18.00 12.65
CA LEU A 195 3.21 -19.18 12.22
C LEU A 195 4.41 -19.34 13.14
N PRO A 196 4.22 -19.96 14.33
CA PRO A 196 5.33 -20.23 15.23
C PRO A 196 6.36 -21.13 14.54
N ASP A 197 7.61 -20.92 14.88
CA ASP A 197 8.69 -21.81 14.48
C ASP A 197 8.71 -23.00 15.43
N LEU A 198 8.35 -24.18 14.92
CA LEU A 198 8.30 -25.41 15.70
C LEU A 198 9.64 -26.15 15.69
N SER A 199 10.66 -25.64 15.01
CA SER A 199 11.99 -26.25 14.98
C SER A 199 12.71 -26.13 16.32
N VAL A 200 12.38 -25.08 17.09
CA VAL A 200 12.93 -24.85 18.43
C VAL A 200 11.79 -24.74 19.42
N MET A 201 11.67 -25.73 20.29
CA MET A 201 10.67 -25.75 21.33
C MET A 201 11.30 -25.43 22.69
N GLN A 202 10.56 -24.72 23.52
CA GLN A 202 10.94 -24.40 24.89
C GLN A 202 9.87 -24.89 25.86
N SER A 203 10.28 -25.47 26.99
CA SER A 203 9.41 -25.77 28.10
C SER A 203 9.58 -24.68 29.15
N LEU A 204 8.45 -24.12 29.58
CA LEU A 204 8.37 -23.14 30.63
C LEU A 204 7.97 -23.85 31.92
N THR A 205 8.77 -23.73 32.96
CA THR A 205 8.48 -24.32 34.28
C THR A 205 8.66 -23.30 35.40
N TYR A 206 7.98 -23.54 36.52
CA TYR A 206 8.03 -22.67 37.69
C TYR A 206 8.64 -23.42 38.84
N ILE A 207 9.67 -22.87 39.48
CA ILE A 207 10.40 -23.49 40.57
C ILE A 207 10.28 -22.63 41.80
N ASN A 208 10.13 -23.25 42.96
CA ASN A 208 10.00 -22.56 44.23
C ASN A 208 11.31 -21.88 44.65
N GLU A 209 11.20 -20.81 45.44
CA GLU A 209 12.33 -20.03 45.98
C GLU A 209 13.37 -20.91 46.72
N VAL A 210 12.93 -21.96 47.36
CA VAL A 210 13.84 -22.88 48.10
C VAL A 210 14.80 -23.64 47.22
N ASP A 211 14.37 -23.96 45.99
CA ASP A 211 15.15 -24.79 45.05
C ASP A 211 15.90 -24.00 43.98
N ILE A 212 15.55 -22.71 43.83
CA ILE A 212 16.16 -21.84 42.77
C ILE A 212 17.68 -21.71 42.90
N GLN A 213 18.22 -21.76 44.16
CA GLN A 213 19.67 -21.63 44.40
C GLN A 213 20.49 -22.82 43.87
N LYS A 214 19.84 -23.97 43.64
CA LYS A 214 20.45 -25.19 43.13
C LYS A 214 20.52 -25.17 41.58
N LEU A 215 19.82 -24.25 40.94
CA LEU A 215 19.70 -24.16 39.50
C LEU A 215 20.77 -23.27 38.89
N ARG A 216 21.31 -23.76 37.78
CA ARG A 216 22.26 -23.02 36.94
C ARG A 216 21.90 -23.19 35.47
N GLU A 217 22.15 -22.14 34.69
CA GLU A 217 22.05 -22.23 33.24
C GLU A 217 22.96 -23.32 32.71
N GLY A 218 22.47 -24.03 31.68
CA GLY A 218 23.19 -25.16 31.07
C GLY A 218 22.99 -26.53 31.69
N GLN A 219 22.27 -26.64 32.83
CA GLN A 219 21.94 -27.96 33.42
C GLN A 219 21.04 -28.76 32.49
N VAL A 220 21.28 -30.07 32.48
CA VAL A 220 20.48 -31.02 31.69
C VAL A 220 19.17 -31.30 32.40
N VAL A 221 18.10 -31.37 31.64
CA VAL A 221 16.75 -31.59 32.12
C VAL A 221 16.12 -32.77 31.38
N ASN A 222 15.52 -33.68 32.12
CA ASN A 222 14.65 -34.71 31.56
C ASN A 222 13.22 -34.16 31.53
N ILE A 223 12.63 -34.11 30.31
CA ILE A 223 11.30 -33.56 30.07
C ILE A 223 10.39 -34.74 29.76
N GLY A 224 9.40 -34.95 30.62
CA GLY A 224 8.29 -35.87 30.39
C GLY A 224 7.08 -35.12 29.81
N LEU A 225 6.33 -35.79 28.94
CA LEU A 225 5.09 -35.27 28.38
C LEU A 225 3.91 -35.91 29.08
N ASP A 226 3.00 -35.10 29.64
CA ASP A 226 1.80 -35.66 30.31
C ASP A 226 0.90 -36.41 29.29
N ALA A 227 0.89 -35.96 28.03
CA ALA A 227 0.14 -36.62 26.97
C ALA A 227 0.75 -37.94 26.48
N ASN A 228 2.03 -38.21 26.76
CA ASN A 228 2.72 -39.45 26.40
C ASN A 228 3.84 -39.73 27.40
N PRO A 229 3.53 -40.40 28.53
CA PRO A 229 4.48 -40.65 29.64
C PRO A 229 5.67 -41.51 29.25
N ASP A 230 5.55 -42.37 28.22
CA ASP A 230 6.63 -43.24 27.75
C ASP A 230 7.72 -42.46 27.02
N LYS A 231 7.41 -41.23 26.58
CA LYS A 231 8.32 -40.40 25.82
C LYS A 231 9.11 -39.47 26.72
N LYS A 232 10.42 -39.69 26.80
CA LYS A 232 11.34 -38.81 27.52
C LYS A 232 12.16 -38.00 26.54
N LEU A 233 12.07 -36.68 26.69
CA LEU A 233 12.89 -35.75 25.94
C LEU A 233 13.97 -35.17 26.84
N THR A 234 15.04 -34.72 26.23
CA THR A 234 16.12 -34.03 26.95
C THR A 234 16.15 -32.57 26.59
N GLY A 235 16.50 -31.73 27.55
CA GLY A 235 16.63 -30.30 27.37
C GLY A 235 17.75 -29.70 28.19
N LYS A 236 18.00 -28.41 28.00
CA LYS A 236 18.94 -27.63 28.79
C LYS A 236 18.28 -26.38 29.33
N VAL A 237 18.59 -26.04 30.58
CA VAL A 237 18.17 -24.74 31.15
C VAL A 237 18.83 -23.61 30.35
N THR A 238 18.01 -22.72 29.78
CA THR A 238 18.49 -21.61 28.97
C THR A 238 18.49 -20.32 29.78
N SER A 239 17.49 -20.11 30.61
CA SER A 239 17.44 -18.96 31.50
C SER A 239 16.65 -19.24 32.76
N VAL A 240 17.01 -18.52 33.82
CA VAL A 240 16.35 -18.54 35.12
C VAL A 240 15.96 -17.10 35.45
N ALA A 241 14.69 -16.86 35.74
CA ALA A 241 14.23 -15.49 36.06
C ALA A 241 14.87 -15.01 37.36
N ASN A 242 15.36 -13.79 37.39
CA ASN A 242 15.92 -13.14 38.58
C ASN A 242 14.85 -12.54 39.49
N ILE A 243 13.60 -12.49 39.06
CA ILE A 243 12.47 -11.93 39.81
C ILE A 243 11.46 -13.04 40.04
N GLY A 244 11.14 -13.29 41.31
CA GLY A 244 10.08 -14.25 41.68
C GLY A 244 8.70 -13.67 41.50
N GLU A 245 7.78 -14.46 41.02
CA GLU A 245 6.36 -14.14 40.89
C GLU A 245 5.55 -14.87 41.98
N GLN A 246 4.48 -14.25 42.46
CA GLN A 246 3.57 -14.90 43.38
C GLN A 246 2.63 -15.82 42.61
N ARG A 247 2.58 -17.10 42.99
CA ARG A 247 1.66 -18.05 42.36
C ARG A 247 0.23 -17.68 42.71
N PRO A 248 -0.70 -17.62 41.73
CA PRO A 248 -2.12 -17.38 42.03
C PRO A 248 -2.63 -18.35 43.08
N ASN A 249 -3.30 -17.83 44.10
CA ASN A 249 -3.87 -18.59 45.26
C ASN A 249 -2.86 -19.28 46.16
N SER A 250 -1.60 -18.81 46.22
CA SER A 250 -0.56 -19.35 47.12
C SER A 250 0.36 -18.21 47.58
N ASP A 251 0.84 -18.30 48.84
CA ASP A 251 1.86 -17.37 49.34
C ASP A 251 3.30 -17.72 48.89
N SER A 252 3.46 -18.80 48.13
CA SER A 252 4.76 -19.23 47.64
C SER A 252 5.22 -18.42 46.45
N LYS A 253 6.46 -17.94 46.51
CA LYS A 253 7.13 -17.30 45.37
C LYS A 253 7.70 -18.38 44.48
N VAL A 254 7.49 -18.20 43.17
CA VAL A 254 8.01 -19.09 42.11
C VAL A 254 8.82 -18.28 41.14
N PHE A 255 9.86 -18.93 40.57
CA PHE A 255 10.71 -18.34 39.55
C PHE A 255 10.47 -19.08 38.24
N GLU A 256 10.36 -18.30 37.17
CA GLU A 256 10.23 -18.81 35.83
C GLU A 256 11.56 -19.36 35.33
N VAL A 257 11.54 -20.57 34.78
CA VAL A 257 12.72 -21.23 34.19
C VAL A 257 12.40 -21.69 32.78
N MET A 258 13.18 -21.25 31.83
CA MET A 258 13.06 -21.65 30.44
C MET A 258 14.04 -22.79 30.14
N ILE A 259 13.53 -23.86 29.55
CA ILE A 259 14.28 -25.05 29.18
C ILE A 259 14.14 -25.23 27.68
N GLN A 260 15.24 -25.20 26.95
CA GLN A 260 15.27 -25.53 25.54
C GLN A 260 15.29 -27.04 25.33
N VAL A 261 14.33 -27.52 24.56
CA VAL A 261 14.26 -28.92 24.18
C VAL A 261 15.36 -29.23 23.14
N SER A 262 16.18 -30.24 23.38
CA SER A 262 17.32 -30.59 22.51
C SER A 262 16.89 -31.28 21.23
N GLU A 263 15.77 -31.99 21.24
CA GLU A 263 15.28 -32.80 20.13
C GLU A 263 13.98 -32.21 19.60
N SER A 264 13.94 -31.89 18.29
CA SER A 264 12.70 -31.50 17.65
C SER A 264 11.88 -32.74 17.29
N ASP A 265 10.65 -32.78 17.76
CA ASP A 265 9.74 -33.90 17.54
C ASP A 265 8.44 -33.40 16.93
N THR A 266 8.01 -34.03 15.86
CA THR A 266 6.76 -33.69 15.15
C THR A 266 5.50 -33.93 15.97
N THR A 267 5.59 -34.68 17.08
CA THR A 267 4.45 -34.91 17.99
C THR A 267 4.26 -33.79 19.02
N LEU A 268 5.28 -32.94 19.22
CA LEU A 268 5.20 -31.82 20.13
C LEU A 268 4.29 -30.73 19.55
N ARG A 269 3.37 -30.27 20.36
CA ARG A 269 2.49 -29.14 20.00
C ARG A 269 2.63 -28.01 21.04
N PRO A 270 2.54 -26.75 20.62
CA PRO A 270 2.51 -25.64 21.55
C PRO A 270 1.42 -25.80 22.61
N ALA A 271 1.70 -25.36 23.83
CA ALA A 271 0.82 -25.46 25.00
C ALA A 271 0.56 -26.88 25.54
N MET A 272 1.39 -27.86 25.19
CA MET A 272 1.39 -29.15 25.90
C MET A 272 1.96 -28.98 27.31
N THR A 273 1.40 -29.74 28.27
CA THR A 273 1.92 -29.80 29.62
C THR A 273 3.11 -30.75 29.71
N THR A 274 4.15 -30.29 30.38
CA THR A 274 5.40 -31.05 30.57
C THR A 274 5.74 -31.15 32.04
N SER A 275 6.31 -32.29 32.43
CA SER A 275 6.96 -32.48 33.72
C SER A 275 8.47 -32.41 33.54
N ASN A 276 9.15 -31.54 34.29
CA ASN A 276 10.59 -31.29 34.13
C ASN A 276 11.35 -31.75 35.36
N SER A 277 12.31 -32.70 35.18
CA SER A 277 13.23 -33.16 36.20
C SER A 277 14.63 -32.63 35.85
N ILE A 278 15.13 -31.72 36.68
CA ILE A 278 16.43 -31.07 36.50
C ILE A 278 17.47 -31.95 37.27
N LEU A 279 18.54 -32.30 36.57
CA LEU A 279 19.59 -33.16 37.12
C LEU A 279 20.70 -32.36 37.78
#